data_81a38a75f1e1b69a2b8f554615b9f50a
#
_entry.id   81a38a75f1e1b69a2b8f554615b9f50a
#
_cell.length_a   1.000
_cell.length_b   1.000
_cell.length_c   1.000
_cell.angle_alpha   90.00
_cell.angle_beta   90.00
_cell.angle_gamma   90.00
#
_symmetry.space_group_name_H-M   'P 1'
#
loop_
_entity.id
_entity.type
_entity.pdbx_description
1 polymer ?
#
loop_
_entity_poly.entity_id
_entity_poly.type
_entity_poly.pdbx_seq_one_letter_code
_entity_poly.pdbx_strand_id
1 'polypeptide(L)'
;MLFQCLNTNFVVQTKTPIMTDLRTSVDQLNQLILEGKILDGFEKFYADDVVMQDNDYPQRVGKEVNRQYEEAFVNGLTEFRGAKVVNTLISDGMVAVEWWFDYTHKDYGIRNYTQLSVQRWKNGKIVEEKFYYNN
;
A
#
# COMPACT_ATOMS: atom_id res chain seq x y z
N MET A 1 -9.86 -45.20 -9.51
CA MET A 1 -9.85 -44.91 -8.07
C MET A 1 -8.78 -43.94 -7.65
N LEU A 2 -7.57 -44.18 -8.05
CA LEU A 2 -6.47 -43.28 -7.71
C LEU A 2 -6.57 -41.87 -8.30
N PHE A 3 -7.21 -41.74 -9.41
CA PHE A 3 -7.37 -40.48 -10.12
C PHE A 3 -8.19 -39.47 -9.37
N GLN A 4 -9.12 -39.89 -8.57
CA GLN A 4 -10.04 -39.01 -7.85
C GLN A 4 -9.34 -38.20 -6.76
N CYS A 5 -8.36 -38.78 -6.13
CA CYS A 5 -7.60 -38.10 -5.10
C CYS A 5 -6.72 -36.99 -5.68
N LEU A 6 -6.22 -37.19 -6.87
CA LEU A 6 -5.36 -36.18 -7.53
C LEU A 6 -6.14 -34.93 -7.90
N ASN A 7 -7.38 -35.11 -8.35
CA ASN A 7 -8.21 -33.98 -8.74
C ASN A 7 -8.60 -33.10 -7.54
N THR A 8 -8.85 -33.71 -6.42
CA THR A 8 -9.21 -32.99 -5.20
C THR A 8 -8.07 -32.11 -4.71
N ASN A 9 -6.87 -32.64 -4.73
CA ASN A 9 -5.69 -31.88 -4.30
C ASN A 9 -5.41 -30.67 -5.20
N PHE A 10 -5.64 -30.82 -6.49
CA PHE A 10 -5.44 -29.75 -7.44
C PHE A 10 -6.37 -28.57 -7.18
N VAL A 11 -7.64 -28.82 -6.86
CA VAL A 11 -8.63 -27.76 -6.62
C VAL A 11 -8.30 -26.98 -5.34
N VAL A 12 -7.81 -27.64 -4.31
CA VAL A 12 -7.45 -26.98 -3.04
C VAL A 12 -6.27 -26.04 -3.24
N GLN A 13 -5.29 -26.41 -4.06
CA GLN A 13 -4.09 -25.64 -4.27
C GLN A 13 -4.34 -24.32 -5.04
N THR A 14 -5.39 -24.25 -5.86
CA THR A 14 -5.66 -23.06 -6.66
C THR A 14 -6.24 -21.87 -5.88
N LYS A 15 -6.84 -22.09 -4.71
CA LYS A 15 -7.46 -21.00 -3.93
C LYS A 15 -6.51 -20.37 -2.92
N THR A 16 -5.67 -21.18 -2.29
CA THR A 16 -4.78 -20.73 -1.22
C THR A 16 -3.68 -19.75 -1.71
N PRO A 17 -3.05 -19.96 -2.88
CA PRO A 17 -1.98 -19.07 -3.35
C PRO A 17 -2.39 -17.62 -3.57
N ILE A 18 -3.65 -17.34 -3.96
CA ILE A 18 -4.11 -15.98 -4.27
C ILE A 18 -4.10 -15.10 -3.01
N MET A 19 -4.62 -15.60 -1.88
CA MET A 19 -4.61 -14.86 -0.61
C MET A 19 -3.17 -14.67 -0.10
N THR A 20 -2.33 -15.69 -0.25
CA THR A 20 -0.92 -15.63 0.15
C THR A 20 -0.17 -14.58 -0.67
N ASP A 21 -0.44 -14.50 -1.98
CA ASP A 21 0.22 -13.55 -2.86
C ASP A 21 -0.12 -12.10 -2.50
N LEU A 22 -1.39 -11.81 -2.18
CA LEU A 22 -1.78 -10.48 -1.76
C LEU A 22 -1.12 -10.09 -0.44
N ARG A 23 -1.15 -10.98 0.55
CA ARG A 23 -0.47 -10.74 1.83
C ARG A 23 1.02 -10.49 1.62
N THR A 24 1.67 -11.29 0.80
CA THR A 24 3.08 -11.16 0.50
C THR A 24 3.37 -9.81 -0.16
N SER A 25 2.55 -9.39 -1.12
CA SER A 25 2.72 -8.10 -1.80
C SER A 25 2.54 -6.93 -0.83
N VAL A 26 1.53 -7.00 0.03
CA VAL A 26 1.30 -5.97 1.05
C VAL A 26 2.48 -5.87 2.01
N ASP A 27 2.97 -7.00 2.49
CA ASP A 27 4.11 -7.03 3.41
C ASP A 27 5.39 -6.49 2.74
N GLN A 28 5.62 -6.81 1.47
CA GLN A 28 6.75 -6.26 0.72
C GLN A 28 6.65 -4.75 0.54
N LEU A 29 5.48 -4.24 0.18
CA LEU A 29 5.26 -2.80 0.05
C LEU A 29 5.50 -2.10 1.39
N ASN A 30 4.92 -2.62 2.47
CA ASN A 30 5.09 -2.04 3.80
C ASN A 30 6.57 -2.04 4.21
N GLN A 31 7.29 -3.11 3.91
CA GLN A 31 8.71 -3.19 4.22
C GLN A 31 9.54 -2.16 3.45
N LEU A 32 9.24 -1.94 2.17
CA LEU A 32 9.90 -0.90 1.39
C LEU A 32 9.68 0.48 1.99
N ILE A 33 8.46 0.78 2.43
CA ILE A 33 8.15 2.04 3.09
C ILE A 33 8.95 2.19 4.39
N LEU A 34 9.01 1.13 5.20
CA LEU A 34 9.77 1.13 6.45
C LEU A 34 11.27 1.34 6.24
N GLU A 35 11.80 0.88 5.10
CA GLU A 35 13.19 1.06 4.72
C GLU A 35 13.49 2.42 4.09
N GLY A 36 12.48 3.28 3.95
CA GLY A 36 12.61 4.58 3.29
C GLY A 36 12.61 4.50 1.76
N LYS A 37 12.27 3.33 1.20
CA LYS A 37 12.21 3.10 -0.24
C LYS A 37 10.79 3.31 -0.77
N ILE A 38 10.20 4.46 -0.45
CA ILE A 38 8.80 4.78 -0.76
C ILE A 38 8.58 4.78 -2.28
N LEU A 39 9.47 5.41 -3.03
CA LEU A 39 9.33 5.49 -4.49
C LEU A 39 9.49 4.15 -5.18
N ASP A 40 10.36 3.28 -4.67
CA ASP A 40 10.52 1.91 -5.19
C ASP A 40 9.24 1.11 -4.98
N GLY A 41 8.61 1.24 -3.81
CA GLY A 41 7.33 0.62 -3.51
C GLY A 41 6.23 1.12 -4.42
N PHE A 42 6.20 2.43 -4.65
CA PHE A 42 5.24 3.04 -5.56
C PHE A 42 5.37 2.48 -6.99
N GLU A 43 6.58 2.46 -7.52
CA GLU A 43 6.83 1.96 -8.87
C GLU A 43 6.43 0.49 -9.02
N LYS A 44 6.73 -0.33 -8.02
CA LYS A 44 6.48 -1.77 -8.09
C LYS A 44 5.03 -2.16 -7.97
N PHE A 45 4.28 -1.51 -7.08
CA PHE A 45 2.97 -2.00 -6.65
C PHE A 45 1.77 -1.15 -7.09
N TYR A 46 1.98 0.00 -7.69
CA TYR A 46 0.87 0.87 -8.08
C TYR A 46 0.59 0.76 -9.58
N ALA A 47 -0.70 0.64 -9.93
CA ALA A 47 -1.13 0.50 -11.31
C ALA A 47 -0.99 1.81 -12.09
N ASP A 48 -0.90 1.72 -13.42
CA ASP A 48 -0.78 2.90 -14.28
C ASP A 48 -1.98 3.83 -14.20
N ASP A 49 -3.16 3.29 -13.92
CA ASP A 49 -4.41 4.04 -13.79
C ASP A 49 -4.82 4.28 -12.32
N VAL A 50 -3.90 4.18 -11.38
CA VAL A 50 -4.19 4.33 -9.95
C VAL A 50 -4.84 5.67 -9.65
N VAL A 51 -5.83 5.64 -8.75
CA VAL A 51 -6.47 6.84 -8.21
C VAL A 51 -6.11 6.93 -6.73
N MET A 52 -5.54 8.06 -6.32
CA MET A 52 -5.14 8.29 -4.93
C MET A 52 -5.81 9.55 -4.40
N GLN A 53 -6.07 9.57 -3.10
CA GLN A 53 -6.74 10.69 -2.45
C GLN A 53 -6.30 10.80 -1.00
N ASP A 54 -6.07 12.04 -0.54
CA ASP A 54 -5.81 12.33 0.86
C ASP A 54 -7.07 12.97 1.45
N ASN A 55 -7.66 12.34 2.47
CA ASN A 55 -8.88 12.85 3.13
C ASN A 55 -9.95 13.24 2.10
N ASP A 56 -10.49 14.47 2.19
CA ASP A 56 -11.50 14.99 1.26
C ASP A 56 -10.91 15.91 0.19
N TYR A 57 -9.59 15.93 0.02
CA TYR A 57 -8.96 16.69 -1.06
C TYR A 57 -9.27 16.04 -2.42
N PRO A 58 -9.08 16.77 -3.52
CA PRO A 58 -9.35 16.22 -4.85
C PRO A 58 -8.58 14.94 -5.14
N GLN A 59 -9.21 14.02 -5.83
CA GLN A 59 -8.57 12.80 -6.29
C GLN A 59 -7.47 13.11 -7.31
N ARG A 60 -6.40 12.35 -7.23
CA ARG A 60 -5.31 12.37 -8.21
C ARG A 60 -5.41 11.12 -9.06
N VAL A 61 -5.65 11.29 -10.35
CA VAL A 61 -5.89 10.20 -11.29
C VAL A 61 -4.65 9.95 -12.14
N GLY A 62 -4.18 8.69 -12.15
CA GLY A 62 -3.06 8.23 -12.96
C GLY A 62 -1.74 8.17 -12.22
N LYS A 63 -0.89 7.24 -12.68
CA LYS A 63 0.38 6.97 -12.01
C LYS A 63 1.35 8.16 -12.08
N GLU A 64 1.39 8.84 -13.23
CA GLU A 64 2.34 9.94 -13.41
C GLU A 64 2.04 11.11 -12.47
N VAL A 65 0.76 11.52 -12.35
CA VAL A 65 0.36 12.58 -11.44
C VAL A 65 0.71 12.20 -10.00
N ASN A 66 0.42 10.97 -9.63
CA ASN A 66 0.71 10.48 -8.28
C ASN A 66 2.21 10.31 -8.03
N ARG A 67 2.99 9.95 -9.05
CA ARG A 67 4.46 9.90 -8.94
C ARG A 67 5.02 11.27 -8.57
N GLN A 68 4.58 12.30 -9.26
CA GLN A 68 5.03 13.67 -8.96
C GLN A 68 4.69 14.08 -7.53
N TYR A 69 3.50 13.70 -7.07
CA TYR A 69 3.07 13.97 -5.70
C TYR A 69 3.95 13.21 -4.68
N GLU A 70 4.22 11.94 -4.91
CA GLU A 70 5.06 11.13 -4.02
C GLU A 70 6.52 11.62 -4.01
N GLU A 71 7.04 11.99 -5.16
CA GLU A 71 8.40 12.56 -5.26
C GLU A 71 8.49 13.87 -4.47
N ALA A 72 7.50 14.74 -4.58
CA ALA A 72 7.48 16.00 -3.84
C ALA A 72 7.44 15.74 -2.33
N PHE A 73 6.66 14.73 -1.90
CA PHE A 73 6.61 14.35 -0.49
C PHE A 73 7.98 13.86 0.00
N VAL A 74 8.57 12.90 -0.72
CA VAL A 74 9.87 12.32 -0.34
C VAL A 74 10.97 13.39 -0.33
N ASN A 75 11.00 14.24 -1.35
CA ASN A 75 12.01 15.30 -1.46
C ASN A 75 11.83 16.38 -0.39
N GLY A 76 10.65 16.51 0.18
CA GLY A 76 10.38 17.45 1.25
C GLY A 76 10.71 16.95 2.66
N LEU A 77 10.98 15.65 2.80
CA LEU A 77 11.36 15.08 4.10
C LEU A 77 12.76 15.58 4.50
N THR A 78 12.84 16.22 5.67
CA THR A 78 14.11 16.72 6.21
C THR A 78 14.63 15.83 7.33
N GLU A 79 13.76 15.11 8.00
CA GLU A 79 14.11 14.17 9.05
C GLU A 79 13.06 13.07 9.11
N PHE A 80 13.49 11.83 9.15
CA PHE A 80 12.60 10.68 9.34
C PHE A 80 12.98 9.98 10.64
N ARG A 81 12.09 10.08 11.64
CA ARG A 81 12.35 9.53 12.97
C ARG A 81 11.80 8.12 13.14
N GLY A 82 10.73 7.78 12.43
CA GLY A 82 10.19 6.43 12.52
C GLY A 82 8.89 6.24 11.78
N ALA A 83 8.58 4.96 11.55
CA ALA A 83 7.30 4.50 11.03
C ALA A 83 7.00 3.12 11.58
N LYS A 84 5.73 2.78 11.68
CA LYS A 84 5.30 1.49 12.21
C LYS A 84 4.00 1.09 11.56
N VAL A 85 3.90 -0.17 11.14
CA VAL A 85 2.62 -0.78 10.78
C VAL A 85 1.95 -1.22 12.07
N VAL A 86 0.85 -0.60 12.42
CA VAL A 86 0.11 -0.91 13.65
C VAL A 86 -0.82 -2.09 13.43
N ASN A 87 -1.60 -2.05 12.35
CA ASN A 87 -2.51 -3.13 11.96
C ASN A 87 -2.61 -3.23 10.45
N THR A 88 -2.87 -4.45 9.96
CA THR A 88 -3.16 -4.72 8.56
C THR A 88 -4.37 -5.63 8.47
N LEU A 89 -5.38 -5.22 7.70
CA LEU A 89 -6.59 -6.00 7.43
C LEU A 89 -6.69 -6.25 5.94
N ILE A 90 -6.97 -7.49 5.55
CA ILE A 90 -7.09 -7.89 4.15
C ILE A 90 -8.40 -8.66 3.97
N SER A 91 -9.21 -8.24 2.98
CA SER A 91 -10.45 -8.92 2.64
C SER A 91 -10.80 -8.66 1.19
N ASP A 92 -10.86 -9.72 0.37
CA ASP A 92 -11.34 -9.66 -1.03
C ASP A 92 -10.70 -8.54 -1.87
N GLY A 93 -9.38 -8.43 -1.84
CA GLY A 93 -8.65 -7.42 -2.59
C GLY A 93 -8.64 -6.04 -1.97
N MET A 94 -9.36 -5.84 -0.86
CA MET A 94 -9.31 -4.62 -0.08
C MET A 94 -8.32 -4.77 1.06
N VAL A 95 -7.50 -3.76 1.25
CA VAL A 95 -6.47 -3.76 2.30
C VAL A 95 -6.57 -2.46 3.07
N ALA A 96 -6.58 -2.55 4.40
CA ALA A 96 -6.48 -1.40 5.27
C ALA A 96 -5.22 -1.52 6.11
N VAL A 97 -4.35 -0.53 6.04
CA VAL A 97 -3.10 -0.49 6.81
C VAL A 97 -3.15 0.71 7.74
N GLU A 98 -3.09 0.44 9.02
CA GLU A 98 -2.95 1.50 10.02
C GLU A 98 -1.47 1.73 10.26
N TRP A 99 -1.03 2.97 10.01
CA TRP A 99 0.35 3.41 10.16
C TRP A 99 0.50 4.40 11.29
N TRP A 100 1.64 4.36 11.97
CA TRP A 100 2.16 5.47 12.74
C TRP A 100 3.38 6.01 12.02
N PHE A 101 3.46 7.35 11.88
CA PHE A 101 4.60 8.06 11.28
C PHE A 101 5.10 9.17 12.18
N ASP A 102 6.41 9.37 12.16
CA ASP A 102 7.09 10.46 12.85
C ASP A 102 8.20 11.01 11.96
N TYR A 103 8.02 12.23 11.45
CA TYR A 103 8.98 12.88 10.56
C TYR A 103 8.85 14.39 10.62
N THR A 104 9.80 15.09 9.99
CA THR A 104 9.72 16.52 9.69
C THR A 104 9.73 16.70 8.18
N HIS A 105 8.86 17.57 7.68
CA HIS A 105 8.74 17.90 6.27
C HIS A 105 8.87 19.41 6.09
N LYS A 106 9.57 19.83 5.03
CA LYS A 106 9.82 21.26 4.79
C LYS A 106 8.54 22.10 4.69
N ASP A 107 7.45 21.51 4.18
CA ASP A 107 6.18 22.21 3.98
C ASP A 107 5.19 21.99 5.11
N TYR A 108 5.26 20.84 5.81
CA TYR A 108 4.26 20.45 6.80
C TYR A 108 4.78 20.53 8.24
N GLY A 109 6.07 20.75 8.44
CA GLY A 109 6.68 20.84 9.76
C GLY A 109 6.84 19.47 10.43
N ILE A 110 6.86 19.49 11.76
CA ILE A 110 7.00 18.28 12.56
C ILE A 110 5.67 17.53 12.56
N ARG A 111 5.71 16.26 12.17
CA ARG A 111 4.52 15.40 12.08
C ARG A 111 4.73 14.14 12.91
N ASN A 112 3.77 13.85 13.75
CA ASN A 112 3.69 12.60 14.50
C ASN A 112 2.22 12.23 14.58
N TYR A 113 1.81 11.21 13.82
CA TYR A 113 0.39 10.93 13.65
C TYR A 113 0.12 9.49 13.20
N THR A 114 -1.13 9.10 13.30
CA THR A 114 -1.63 7.83 12.79
C THR A 114 -2.36 8.07 11.47
N GLN A 115 -2.13 7.22 10.50
CA GLN A 115 -2.77 7.28 9.19
C GLN A 115 -3.40 5.92 8.87
N LEU A 116 -4.62 5.95 8.34
CA LEU A 116 -5.24 4.77 7.78
C LEU A 116 -5.15 4.84 6.24
N SER A 117 -4.50 3.86 5.64
CA SER A 117 -4.43 3.69 4.20
C SER A 117 -5.42 2.59 3.79
N VAL A 118 -6.39 2.92 2.95
CA VAL A 118 -7.36 1.97 2.41
C VAL A 118 -7.05 1.76 0.94
N GLN A 119 -6.72 0.53 0.58
CA GLN A 119 -6.22 0.16 -0.75
C GLN A 119 -7.16 -0.83 -1.41
N ARG A 120 -7.36 -0.66 -2.70
CA ARG A 120 -7.97 -1.68 -3.56
C ARG A 120 -6.90 -2.25 -4.47
N TRP A 121 -6.72 -3.55 -4.40
CA TRP A 121 -5.73 -4.29 -5.19
C TRP A 121 -6.42 -5.06 -6.32
N LYS A 122 -5.80 -5.07 -7.48
CA LYS A 122 -6.26 -5.83 -8.64
C LYS A 122 -5.06 -6.28 -9.46
N ASN A 123 -4.99 -7.57 -9.77
CA ASN A 123 -3.89 -8.15 -10.56
C ASN A 123 -2.50 -7.80 -10.00
N GLY A 124 -2.37 -7.87 -8.67
CA GLY A 124 -1.10 -7.63 -7.99
C GLY A 124 -0.69 -6.17 -7.87
N LYS A 125 -1.58 -5.23 -8.19
CA LYS A 125 -1.31 -3.79 -8.15
C LYS A 125 -2.42 -3.05 -7.40
N ILE A 126 -2.05 -1.92 -6.79
CA ILE A 126 -3.01 -1.01 -6.18
C ILE A 126 -3.64 -0.17 -7.29
N VAL A 127 -4.97 -0.20 -7.38
CA VAL A 127 -5.73 0.62 -8.35
C VAL A 127 -6.40 1.81 -7.70
N GLU A 128 -6.63 1.77 -6.39
CA GLU A 128 -7.15 2.89 -5.60
C GLU A 128 -6.49 2.90 -4.23
N GLU A 129 -6.17 4.08 -3.72
CA GLU A 129 -5.71 4.26 -2.34
C GLU A 129 -6.22 5.56 -1.78
N LYS A 130 -6.81 5.50 -0.59
CA LYS A 130 -7.24 6.71 0.14
C LYS A 130 -6.60 6.72 1.52
N PHE A 131 -6.04 7.86 1.86
CA PHE A 131 -5.40 8.10 3.15
C PHE A 131 -6.31 8.92 4.04
N TYR A 132 -6.46 8.49 5.28
CA TYR A 132 -7.26 9.17 6.30
C TYR A 132 -6.33 9.54 7.45
N TYR A 133 -6.22 10.84 7.75
CA TYR A 133 -5.38 11.34 8.84
C TYR A 133 -5.79 12.76 9.22
N ASN A 134 -5.34 13.21 10.39
CA ASN A 134 -5.53 14.59 10.81
C ASN A 134 -4.46 15.51 10.21
N ASN A 135 -4.92 16.65 9.76
CA ASN A 135 -4.02 17.69 9.25
C ASN A 135 -3.39 18.52 10.36
#